data_7294c2e17b26db7b72cbfd1d62e6031e
#
_entry.id   7294c2e17b26db7b72cbfd1d62e6031e
#
_cell.length_a   1.000
_cell.length_b   1.000
_cell.length_c   1.000
_cell.angle_alpha   90.00
_cell.angle_beta   90.00
_cell.angle_gamma   90.00
#
_symmetry.space_group_name_H-M   'P 1'
#
loop_
_entity.id
_entity.type
_entity.pdbx_description
1 polymer ?
#
loop_
_entity_poly.entity_id
_entity_poly.type
_entity_poly.pdbx_seq_one_letter_code
_entity_poly.pdbx_strand_id
1 'polypeptide(L)' 'MVRSAMLEISINGQPRQFDAPLSVAILLEREGLSGKRLAVEKNGEIVPKSRHAATPVEAGDRLEIVVAVGGG' A
#
# COMPACT_ATOMS: atom_id res chain seq x y z
N MET A 1 -27.39 3.43 10.11
CA MET A 1 -26.37 2.42 10.30
C MET A 1 -25.18 2.68 9.40
N VAL A 2 -24.02 2.77 9.98
CA VAL A 2 -22.81 3.03 9.20
C VAL A 2 -22.22 1.71 8.76
N ARG A 3 -21.90 1.62 7.52
CA ARG A 3 -21.30 0.42 6.97
C ARG A 3 -19.86 0.69 6.62
N SER A 4 -18.96 -0.07 7.16
CA SER A 4 -17.55 0.03 6.82
C SER A 4 -17.34 -0.40 5.39
N ALA A 5 -16.60 0.41 4.65
CA ALA A 5 -16.21 0.03 3.31
C ALA A 5 -14.84 -0.63 3.40
N MET A 6 -14.79 -1.93 3.23
CA MET A 6 -13.55 -2.67 3.28
C MET A 6 -12.99 -2.85 1.89
N LEU A 7 -11.70 -2.58 1.75
CA LEU A 7 -10.98 -2.81 0.51
C LEU A 7 -10.23 -4.12 0.60
N GLU A 8 -10.47 -4.98 -0.37
CA GLU A 8 -9.71 -6.22 -0.45
C GLU A 8 -8.65 -6.07 -1.52
N ILE A 9 -7.41 -6.21 -1.14
CA ILE A 9 -6.27 -6.03 -2.01
C ILE A 9 -5.28 -7.16 -1.76
N SER A 10 -4.21 -7.19 -2.54
CA SER A 10 -3.11 -8.09 -2.22
C SER A 10 -1.82 -7.32 -2.06
N ILE A 11 -0.99 -7.77 -1.15
CA ILE A 11 0.35 -7.22 -0.95
C ILE A 11 1.31 -8.37 -1.10
N ASN A 12 2.16 -8.31 -2.11
CA ASN A 12 3.13 -9.35 -2.42
C ASN A 12 2.46 -10.72 -2.50
N GLY A 13 1.26 -10.75 -3.14
CA GLY A 13 0.52 -11.97 -3.33
C GLY A 13 -0.32 -12.43 -2.14
N GLN A 14 -0.30 -11.69 -1.04
CA GLN A 14 -1.06 -12.05 0.15
C GLN A 14 -2.33 -11.20 0.23
N PRO A 15 -3.49 -11.80 0.42
CA PRO A 15 -4.71 -11.01 0.54
C PRO A 15 -4.73 -10.23 1.85
N ARG A 16 -5.17 -8.99 1.75
CA ARG A 16 -5.26 -8.10 2.91
C ARG A 16 -6.52 -7.25 2.78
N GLN A 17 -7.05 -6.84 3.92
CA GLN A 17 -8.23 -5.99 3.95
C GLN A 17 -7.94 -4.73 4.77
N PHE A 18 -8.41 -3.62 4.26
CA PHE A 18 -8.23 -2.33 4.92
C PHE A 18 -9.52 -1.53 4.83
N ASP A 19 -9.72 -0.63 5.78
CA ASP A 19 -10.84 0.30 5.70
C ASP A 19 -10.58 1.37 4.66
N ALA A 20 -11.60 1.71 3.90
CA ALA A 20 -11.53 2.82 2.95
C ALA A 20 -11.90 4.12 3.67
N PRO A 21 -11.39 5.26 3.23
CA PRO A 21 -10.44 5.40 2.14
C PRO A 21 -9.02 5.10 2.57
N LEU A 22 -8.19 4.75 1.60
CA LEU A 22 -6.83 4.33 1.87
C LEU A 22 -5.91 4.87 0.79
N SER A 23 -4.79 5.45 1.20
CA SER A 23 -3.74 5.84 0.27
C SER A 23 -2.56 4.90 0.43
N VAL A 24 -1.66 4.93 -0.53
CA VAL A 24 -0.44 4.11 -0.41
C VAL A 24 0.32 4.50 0.86
N ALA A 25 0.41 5.80 1.16
CA ALA A 25 1.12 6.23 2.36
C ALA A 25 0.50 5.68 3.63
N ILE A 26 -0.82 5.72 3.72
CA ILE A 26 -1.50 5.20 4.91
C ILE A 26 -1.35 3.69 5.00
N LEU A 27 -1.41 3.01 3.86
CA LEU A 27 -1.20 1.57 3.84
C LEU A 27 0.17 1.22 4.40
N LEU A 28 1.20 1.95 3.99
CA LEU A 28 2.55 1.71 4.48
C LEU A 28 2.64 1.94 5.99
N GLU A 29 1.95 2.95 6.50
CA GLU A 29 1.91 3.18 7.94
C GLU A 29 1.29 2.00 8.66
N ARG A 30 0.17 1.50 8.15
CA ARG A 30 -0.53 0.40 8.78
C ARG A 30 0.25 -0.89 8.74
N GLU A 31 1.13 -1.03 7.75
CA GLU A 31 1.99 -2.20 7.65
C GLU A 31 3.28 -2.05 8.45
N GLY A 32 3.45 -0.92 9.12
CA GLY A 32 4.66 -0.69 9.90
C GLY A 32 5.88 -0.38 9.03
N LEU A 33 5.64 0.10 7.83
CA LEU A 33 6.71 0.33 6.87
C LEU A 33 7.01 1.80 6.63
N SER A 34 6.31 2.68 7.34
CA SER A 34 6.53 4.11 7.20
C SER A 34 7.97 4.46 7.57
N GLY A 35 8.58 5.29 6.76
CA GLY A 35 9.95 5.71 7.00
C GLY A 35 11.02 4.75 6.52
N LYS A 36 10.63 3.60 6.03
CA LYS A 36 11.60 2.67 5.51
C LYS A 36 11.88 2.96 4.04
N ARG A 37 13.08 2.59 3.61
CA ARG A 37 13.44 2.72 2.21
C ARG A 37 12.83 1.55 1.44
N LEU A 38 11.92 1.84 0.55
CA LEU A 38 11.22 0.77 -0.15
C LEU A 38 10.73 1.26 -1.51
N ALA A 39 10.31 0.31 -2.33
CA ALA A 39 9.69 0.59 -3.61
C ALA A 39 8.30 -0.03 -3.61
N VAL A 40 7.35 0.69 -4.18
CA VAL A 40 5.97 0.23 -4.26
C VAL A 40 5.53 0.19 -5.71
N GLU A 41 4.93 -0.93 -6.11
CA GLU A 41 4.24 -1.03 -7.40
C GLU A 41 2.76 -1.25 -7.13
N LYS A 42 1.94 -0.60 -7.92
CA LYS A 42 0.50 -0.78 -7.87
C LYS A 42 0.04 -1.24 -9.24
N ASN A 43 -0.46 -2.45 -9.31
CA ASN A 43 -0.92 -3.06 -10.57
C ASN A 43 0.14 -3.00 -11.66
N GLY A 44 1.38 -3.25 -11.27
CA GLY A 44 2.49 -3.29 -12.20
C GLY A 44 3.16 -1.96 -12.48
N GLU A 45 2.70 -0.90 -11.86
CA GLU A 45 3.29 0.43 -12.09
C GLU A 45 3.92 0.95 -10.84
N ILE A 46 5.10 1.51 -10.97
CA ILE A 46 5.83 2.06 -9.84
C ILE A 46 5.11 3.31 -9.34
N VAL A 47 4.96 3.39 -8.03
CA VAL A 47 4.42 4.57 -7.37
C VAL A 47 5.59 5.30 -6.71
N PRO A 48 6.01 6.44 -7.25
CA PRO A 48 7.13 7.16 -6.64
C PRO A 48 6.80 7.59 -5.22
N LYS A 49 7.83 7.70 -4.40
CA LYS A 49 7.64 8.06 -3.01
C LYS A 49 6.87 9.37 -2.87
N SER A 50 7.16 10.33 -3.75
CA SER A 50 6.51 11.63 -3.70
C SER A 50 5.01 11.56 -3.97
N ARG A 51 4.52 10.42 -4.46
CA ARG A 51 3.11 10.26 -4.78
C ARG A 51 2.40 9.29 -3.85
N HIS A 52 3.08 8.75 -2.85
CA HIS A 52 2.45 7.78 -1.96
C HIS A 52 1.21 8.34 -1.26
N ALA A 53 1.29 9.59 -0.82
CA ALA A 53 0.17 10.19 -0.11
C ALA A 53 -0.99 10.55 -1.04
N ALA A 54 -0.72 10.73 -2.32
CA ALA A 54 -1.73 11.13 -3.29
C ALA A 54 -2.29 9.98 -4.11
N THR A 55 -1.78 8.77 -3.91
CA THR A 55 -2.21 7.63 -4.69
C THR A 55 -3.21 6.81 -3.90
N PRO A 56 -4.46 6.76 -4.33
CA PRO A 56 -5.46 5.97 -3.62
C PRO A 56 -5.27 4.48 -3.89
N VAL A 57 -5.64 3.69 -2.90
CA VAL A 57 -5.68 2.24 -3.06
C VAL A 57 -7.14 1.84 -3.15
N GLU A 58 -7.46 1.01 -4.11
CA GLU A 58 -8.84 0.63 -4.41
C GLU A 58 -9.00 -0.87 -4.36
N ALA A 59 -10.25 -1.30 -4.24
CA ALA A 59 -10.55 -2.72 -4.18
C ALA A 59 -9.98 -3.44 -5.40
N GLY A 60 -9.36 -4.57 -5.15
CA GLY A 60 -8.77 -5.37 -6.21
C GLY A 60 -7.36 -4.99 -6.60
N ASP A 61 -6.82 -3.96 -6.00
CA ASP A 61 -5.46 -3.56 -6.34
C ASP A 61 -4.44 -4.61 -5.91
N ARG A 62 -3.40 -4.72 -6.72
CA ARG A 62 -2.27 -5.60 -6.41
C ARG A 62 -1.06 -4.73 -6.15
N LEU A 63 -0.57 -4.80 -4.94
CA LEU A 63 0.58 -4.02 -4.52
C LEU A 63 1.77 -4.93 -4.33
N GLU A 64 2.92 -4.46 -4.77
CA GLU A 64 4.18 -5.14 -4.48
C GLU A 64 5.08 -4.16 -3.77
N ILE A 65 5.58 -4.57 -2.64
CA ILE A 65 6.42 -3.72 -1.80
C ILE A 65 7.73 -4.43 -1.56
N VAL A 66 8.81 -3.78 -1.96
CA VAL A 66 10.16 -4.32 -1.75
C VAL A 66 10.89 -3.39 -0.82
N VAL A 67 11.25 -3.88 0.35
CA VAL A 67 11.99 -3.09 1.32
C VAL A 67 13.47 -3.28 1.06
N ALA A 68 14.18 -2.18 0.93
CA ALA A 68 15.62 -2.24 0.72
C ALA A 68 16.29 -2.72 1.99
N VAL A 69 17.07 -3.77 1.84
CA VAL A 69 17.78 -4.28 2.94
C VAL A 69 19.14 -3.75 2.89
N GLY A 70 19.50 -3.13 3.76
CA GLY A 70 20.63 -2.79 3.65
C GLY A 70 21.48 -2.12 4.15
N GLY A 71 21.97 -2.38 3.92
CA GLY A 71 22.81 -2.00 4.26
C GLY A 71 23.78 -1.18 4.46
N GLY A 72 24.01 -0.75 4.82
CA GLY A 72 25.05 -0.14 4.78
C GLY A 72 25.51 0.78 5.00
#